data_c5a5d3923c95aaa9feeead3b39c02335
#
_entry.id   c5a5d3923c95aaa9feeead3b39c02335
#
_cell.length_a   1.000
_cell.length_b   1.000
_cell.length_c   1.000
_cell.angle_alpha   90.00
_cell.angle_beta   90.00
_cell.angle_gamma   90.00
#
_symmetry.space_group_name_H-M   'P 1'
#
loop_
_entity.id
_entity.type
_entity.pdbx_description
1 polymer ?
#
loop_
_entity_poly.entity_id
_entity_poly.type
_entity_poly.pdbx_seq_one_letter_code
_entity_poly.pdbx_strand_id
1 'polypeptide(L)'
;MLDDAKGKWMEELPHVLWTYRTTPCRSTGETPFSMTYGVEAVILLETGFLTPKTSSFSPSSNNELLERSLDLIEERRESAMVQLAYYQHKLKQGYDAKVKLRPLVPGDLVLRKVLDTVKNTA
;
A
#
# COMPACT_ATOMS: atom_id res chain seq x y z
N MET A 1 -11.15 -14.87 13.97
CA MET A 1 -9.74 -14.91 13.55
C MET A 1 -8.87 -13.80 14.18
N LEU A 2 -9.41 -12.64 14.54
CA LEU A 2 -8.65 -11.57 15.22
C LEU A 2 -8.64 -11.68 16.75
N ASP A 3 -9.55 -12.43 17.35
CA ASP A 3 -9.65 -12.57 18.81
C ASP A 3 -8.63 -13.55 19.43
N ASP A 4 -8.13 -14.52 18.67
CA ASP A 4 -7.07 -15.43 19.11
C ASP A 4 -5.67 -14.78 19.08
N ALA A 5 -5.52 -13.66 18.39
CA ALA A 5 -4.25 -12.97 18.20
C ALA A 5 -3.90 -11.98 19.33
N LYS A 6 -4.79 -11.78 20.30
CA LYS A 6 -4.61 -10.76 21.37
C LYS A 6 -3.34 -10.89 22.23
N GLY A 7 -2.65 -12.07 22.19
CA GLY A 7 -1.38 -12.27 22.88
C GLY A 7 -0.17 -12.44 21.96
N LYS A 8 -0.37 -12.67 20.66
CA LYS A 8 0.68 -13.05 19.70
C LYS A 8 0.93 -11.99 18.61
N TRP A 9 0.36 -10.80 18.74
CA TRP A 9 0.50 -9.75 17.71
C TRP A 9 1.97 -9.40 17.41
N MET A 10 2.85 -9.47 18.40
CA MET A 10 4.28 -9.21 18.21
C MET A 10 4.95 -10.28 17.32
N GLU A 11 4.51 -11.53 17.44
CA GLU A 11 5.01 -12.65 16.62
C GLU A 11 4.46 -12.59 15.18
N GLU A 12 3.20 -12.14 15.03
CA GLU A 12 2.53 -12.03 13.73
C GLU A 12 2.89 -10.75 12.96
N LEU A 13 3.33 -9.70 13.65
CA LEU A 13 3.64 -8.41 13.04
C LEU A 13 4.65 -8.49 11.89
N PRO A 14 5.77 -9.24 11.97
CA PRO A 14 6.71 -9.38 10.86
C PRO A 14 6.05 -9.96 9.60
N HIS A 15 5.15 -10.94 9.76
CA HIS A 15 4.43 -11.57 8.64
C HIS A 15 3.46 -10.59 7.98
N VAL A 16 2.72 -9.83 8.77
CA VAL A 16 1.80 -8.80 8.27
C VAL A 16 2.56 -7.71 7.52
N LEU A 17 3.67 -7.24 8.09
CA LEU A 17 4.52 -6.22 7.45
C LEU A 17 5.16 -6.73 6.17
N TRP A 18 5.60 -7.99 6.14
CA TRP A 18 6.15 -8.61 4.94
C TRP A 18 5.10 -8.69 3.84
N THR A 19 3.92 -9.19 4.17
CA THR A 19 2.79 -9.26 3.24
C THR A 19 2.45 -7.88 2.68
N TYR A 20 2.36 -6.85 3.53
CA TYR A 20 2.12 -5.49 3.09
C TYR A 20 3.20 -4.99 2.13
N ARG A 21 4.48 -5.21 2.45
CA ARG A 21 5.62 -4.74 1.64
C ARG A 21 5.69 -5.41 0.26
N THR A 22 5.22 -6.65 0.16
CA THR A 22 5.30 -7.47 -1.06
C THR A 22 4.00 -7.54 -1.84
N THR A 23 2.94 -6.91 -1.35
CA THR A 23 1.65 -6.87 -2.05
C THR A 23 1.54 -5.60 -2.89
N PRO A 24 1.22 -5.69 -4.21
CA PRO A 24 1.05 -4.54 -5.06
C PRO A 24 -0.10 -3.64 -4.60
N CYS A 25 0.16 -2.34 -4.52
CA CYS A 25 -0.86 -1.34 -4.23
C CYS A 25 -1.79 -1.16 -5.44
N ARG A 26 -3.10 -1.29 -5.23
CA ARG A 26 -4.09 -1.14 -6.31
C ARG A 26 -4.02 0.21 -7.03
N SER A 27 -3.59 1.24 -6.33
CA SER A 27 -3.53 2.60 -6.86
C SER A 27 -2.32 2.87 -7.77
N THR A 28 -1.22 2.17 -7.55
CA THR A 28 0.05 2.38 -8.26
C THR A 28 0.47 1.18 -9.09
N GLY A 29 -0.03 -0.02 -8.78
CA GLY A 29 0.42 -1.28 -9.36
C GLY A 29 1.77 -1.77 -8.82
N GLU A 30 2.44 -0.96 -8.00
CA GLU A 30 3.77 -1.24 -7.46
C GLU A 30 3.68 -1.76 -6.02
N THR A 31 4.67 -2.55 -5.61
CA THR A 31 4.83 -2.96 -4.21
C THR A 31 5.61 -1.90 -3.42
N PRO A 32 5.38 -1.71 -2.11
CA PRO A 32 6.24 -0.87 -1.29
C PRO A 32 7.71 -1.30 -1.33
N PHE A 33 7.98 -2.59 -1.52
CA PHE A 33 9.33 -3.13 -1.64
C PHE A 33 10.00 -2.66 -2.94
N SER A 34 9.33 -2.81 -4.09
CA SER A 34 9.87 -2.38 -5.39
C SER A 34 10.12 -0.87 -5.46
N MET A 35 9.23 -0.09 -4.82
CA MET A 35 9.37 1.37 -4.72
C MET A 35 10.55 1.81 -3.84
N THR A 36 11.01 0.94 -2.94
CA THR A 36 12.13 1.24 -2.04
C THR A 36 13.46 0.78 -2.63
N TYR A 37 13.49 -0.44 -3.17
CA TYR A 37 14.72 -1.11 -3.58
C TYR A 37 14.91 -1.20 -5.10
N GLY A 38 13.94 -0.76 -5.89
CA GLY A 38 13.98 -0.81 -7.35
C GLY A 38 13.70 -2.20 -7.95
N VAL A 39 13.60 -3.23 -7.13
CA VAL A 39 13.39 -4.63 -7.54
C VAL A 39 12.28 -5.28 -6.73
N GLU A 40 11.71 -6.37 -7.28
CA GLU A 40 10.71 -7.15 -6.55
C GLU A 40 11.37 -8.05 -5.49
N ALA A 41 10.67 -8.21 -4.37
CA ALA A 41 11.08 -9.13 -3.31
C ALA A 41 11.01 -10.58 -3.80
N VAL A 42 11.97 -11.39 -3.37
CA VAL A 42 11.89 -12.85 -3.51
C VAL A 42 10.99 -13.38 -2.38
N ILE A 43 9.88 -14.00 -2.75
CA ILE A 43 8.97 -14.60 -1.76
C ILE A 43 9.46 -15.99 -1.35
N LEU A 44 9.12 -16.41 -0.13
CA LEU A 44 9.56 -17.69 0.45
C LEU A 44 9.22 -18.90 -0.44
N LEU A 45 8.11 -18.85 -1.16
CA LEU A 45 7.72 -19.91 -2.07
C LEU A 45 8.73 -20.08 -3.22
N GLU A 46 9.32 -18.99 -3.71
CA GLU A 46 10.31 -19.00 -4.78
C GLU A 46 11.65 -19.62 -4.34
N THR A 47 11.97 -19.56 -3.04
CA THR A 47 13.22 -20.18 -2.51
C THR A 47 13.14 -21.71 -2.45
N GLY A 48 11.92 -22.27 -2.40
CA GLY A 48 11.69 -23.72 -2.38
C GLY A 48 11.61 -24.37 -3.76
N PHE A 49 11.49 -23.60 -4.84
CA PHE A 49 11.38 -24.07 -6.21
C PHE A 49 12.45 -23.44 -7.09
N LEU A 50 13.04 -24.26 -7.96
CA LEU A 50 13.95 -23.77 -9.01
C LEU A 50 13.15 -22.97 -10.04
N THR A 51 13.06 -21.67 -9.81
CA THR A 51 12.51 -20.73 -10.80
C THR A 51 13.62 -20.30 -11.77
N PRO A 52 13.31 -19.77 -12.95
CA PRO A 52 14.31 -19.20 -13.84
C PRO A 52 15.19 -18.14 -13.15
N LYS A 53 14.64 -17.38 -12.21
CA LYS A 53 15.38 -16.39 -11.40
C LYS A 53 16.43 -17.03 -10.48
N THR A 54 16.10 -18.17 -9.85
CA THR A 54 17.02 -18.85 -8.93
C THR A 54 18.01 -19.76 -9.65
N SER A 55 17.63 -20.37 -10.77
CA SER A 55 18.50 -21.27 -11.53
C SER A 55 19.58 -20.55 -12.34
N SER A 56 19.32 -19.31 -12.78
CA SER A 56 20.26 -18.49 -13.56
C SER A 56 20.96 -17.41 -12.73
N PHE A 57 20.92 -17.51 -11.40
CA PHE A 57 21.53 -16.52 -10.53
C PHE A 57 23.06 -16.47 -10.69
N SER A 58 23.57 -15.30 -11.07
CA SER A 58 24.98 -14.95 -11.09
C SER A 58 25.18 -13.66 -10.29
N PRO A 59 26.06 -13.65 -9.28
CA PRO A 59 26.27 -12.46 -8.44
C PRO A 59 26.67 -11.21 -9.23
N SER A 60 27.55 -11.33 -10.22
CA SER A 60 28.00 -10.22 -11.06
C SER A 60 26.86 -9.65 -11.90
N SER A 61 26.12 -10.49 -12.59
CA SER A 61 24.96 -10.08 -13.39
C SER A 61 23.86 -9.48 -12.52
N ASN A 62 23.65 -10.02 -11.32
CA ASN A 62 22.68 -9.50 -10.39
C ASN A 62 23.03 -8.08 -9.93
N ASN A 63 24.29 -7.80 -9.62
CA ASN A 63 24.73 -6.47 -9.21
C ASN A 63 24.52 -5.43 -10.32
N GLU A 64 24.86 -5.76 -11.57
CA GLU A 64 24.61 -4.87 -12.71
C GLU A 64 23.12 -4.58 -12.90
N LEU A 65 22.26 -5.60 -12.72
CA LEU A 65 20.80 -5.42 -12.80
C LEU A 65 20.26 -4.58 -11.67
N LEU A 66 20.80 -4.71 -10.47
CA LEU A 66 20.43 -3.88 -9.32
C LEU A 66 20.82 -2.41 -9.55
N GLU A 67 22.03 -2.13 -10.03
CA GLU A 67 22.47 -0.76 -10.34
C GLU A 67 21.53 -0.13 -11.38
N ARG A 68 21.24 -0.81 -12.49
CA ARG A 68 20.28 -0.32 -13.50
C ARG A 68 18.90 -0.08 -12.93
N SER A 69 18.44 -0.96 -12.03
CA SER A 69 17.12 -0.81 -11.40
C SER A 69 17.08 0.40 -10.46
N LEU A 70 18.19 0.72 -9.79
CA LEU A 70 18.31 1.91 -8.95
C LEU A 70 18.33 3.19 -9.78
N ASP A 71 18.97 3.19 -10.95
CA ASP A 71 18.99 4.34 -11.87
C ASP A 71 17.58 4.68 -12.37
N LEU A 72 16.73 3.68 -12.53
CA LEU A 72 15.34 3.84 -13.00
C LEU A 72 14.31 4.02 -11.87
N ILE A 73 14.73 3.99 -10.60
CA ILE A 73 13.81 4.01 -9.46
C ILE A 73 13.02 5.32 -9.37
N GLU A 74 13.65 6.45 -9.70
CA GLU A 74 12.99 7.75 -9.65
C GLU A 74 11.92 7.87 -10.72
N GLU A 75 12.17 7.42 -11.95
CA GLU A 75 11.18 7.40 -13.03
C GLU A 75 9.98 6.50 -12.64
N ARG A 76 10.25 5.35 -12.03
CA ARG A 76 9.21 4.46 -11.52
C ARG A 76 8.37 5.11 -10.43
N ARG A 77 9.00 5.84 -9.50
CA ARG A 77 8.33 6.59 -8.44
C ARG A 77 7.44 7.70 -8.99
N GLU A 78 7.95 8.47 -9.94
CA GLU A 78 7.18 9.52 -10.62
C GLU A 78 5.95 8.93 -11.34
N SER A 79 6.13 7.84 -12.07
CA SER A 79 5.04 7.13 -12.73
C SER A 79 3.97 6.66 -11.72
N ALA A 80 4.41 6.08 -10.60
CA ALA A 80 3.50 5.65 -9.53
C ALA A 80 2.74 6.82 -8.89
N MET A 81 3.37 7.98 -8.73
CA MET A 81 2.71 9.20 -8.23
C MET A 81 1.63 9.69 -9.20
N VAL A 82 1.88 9.67 -10.50
CA VAL A 82 0.88 10.03 -11.52
C VAL A 82 -0.31 9.07 -11.47
N GLN A 83 -0.05 7.77 -11.40
CA GLN A 83 -1.10 6.75 -11.27
C GLN A 83 -1.93 6.92 -10.00
N LEU A 84 -1.28 7.23 -8.87
CA LEU A 84 -1.95 7.50 -7.60
C LEU A 84 -2.87 8.71 -7.70
N ALA A 85 -2.38 9.82 -8.28
CA ALA A 85 -3.18 11.03 -8.50
C ALA A 85 -4.41 10.75 -9.40
N TYR A 86 -4.22 10.01 -10.48
CA TYR A 86 -5.31 9.59 -11.35
C TYR A 86 -6.34 8.72 -10.62
N TYR A 87 -5.87 7.76 -9.83
CA TYR A 87 -6.74 6.88 -9.04
C TYR A 87 -7.56 7.67 -8.01
N GLN A 88 -6.93 8.60 -7.29
CA GLN A 88 -7.60 9.47 -6.33
C GLN A 88 -8.63 10.38 -7.01
N HIS A 89 -8.30 10.94 -8.17
CA HIS A 89 -9.21 11.75 -8.95
C HIS A 89 -10.46 10.95 -9.39
N LYS A 90 -10.25 9.73 -9.88
CA LYS A 90 -11.34 8.83 -10.27
C LYS A 90 -12.24 8.45 -9.08
N LEU A 91 -11.65 8.19 -7.90
CA LEU A 91 -12.43 7.93 -6.69
C LEU A 91 -13.26 9.15 -6.29
N LYS A 92 -12.65 10.35 -6.34
CA LYS A 92 -13.34 11.60 -6.04
C LYS A 92 -14.52 11.83 -7.00
N GLN A 93 -14.31 11.67 -8.30
CA GLN A 93 -15.40 11.78 -9.28
C GLN A 93 -16.54 10.79 -8.99
N GLY A 94 -16.22 9.54 -8.67
CA GLY A 94 -17.23 8.53 -8.32
C GLY A 94 -17.97 8.84 -7.02
N TYR A 95 -17.31 9.49 -6.06
CA TYR A 95 -17.92 9.96 -4.83
C TYR A 95 -18.83 11.17 -5.10
N ASP A 96 -18.32 12.20 -5.77
CA ASP A 96 -19.03 13.44 -6.06
C ASP A 96 -20.28 13.18 -6.92
N ALA A 97 -20.24 12.23 -7.85
CA ALA A 97 -21.39 11.83 -8.65
C ALA A 97 -22.55 11.22 -7.82
N LYS A 98 -22.24 10.68 -6.64
CA LYS A 98 -23.23 10.09 -5.73
C LYS A 98 -23.72 11.07 -4.65
N VAL A 99 -22.98 12.15 -4.44
CA VAL A 99 -23.33 13.17 -3.45
C VAL A 99 -24.39 14.11 -4.06
N LYS A 100 -25.56 14.11 -3.45
CA LYS A 100 -26.60 15.08 -3.77
C LYS A 100 -26.37 16.34 -2.93
N LEU A 101 -26.10 17.45 -3.60
CA LEU A 101 -26.07 18.75 -2.94
C LEU A 101 -27.47 19.05 -2.40
N ARG A 102 -27.60 19.10 -1.09
CA ARG A 102 -28.83 19.51 -0.42
C ARG A 102 -28.54 20.85 0.27
N PRO A 103 -29.12 21.95 -0.23
CA PRO A 103 -29.01 23.24 0.46
C PRO A 103 -29.67 23.10 1.84
N LEU A 104 -28.91 23.37 2.89
CA LEU A 104 -29.43 23.39 4.27
C LEU A 104 -29.95 24.80 4.56
N VAL A 105 -31.16 24.88 5.09
CA VAL A 105 -31.78 26.13 5.53
C VAL A 105 -31.87 26.14 7.06
N PRO A 106 -31.85 27.31 7.69
CA PRO A 106 -32.09 27.41 9.14
C PRO A 106 -33.42 26.73 9.53
N GLY A 107 -33.34 25.77 10.46
CA GLY A 107 -34.46 24.92 10.87
C GLY A 107 -34.38 23.47 10.38
N ASP A 108 -33.48 23.15 9.46
CA ASP A 108 -33.24 21.76 9.03
C ASP A 108 -32.60 20.92 10.14
N LEU A 109 -33.09 19.69 10.28
CA LEU A 109 -32.49 18.72 11.18
C LEU A 109 -31.28 18.06 10.51
N VAL A 110 -30.14 18.13 11.16
CA VAL A 110 -28.89 17.52 10.69
C VAL A 110 -28.38 16.49 11.68
N LEU A 111 -27.93 15.34 11.17
CA LEU A 111 -27.22 14.36 11.97
C LEU A 111 -25.75 14.74 12.09
N ARG A 112 -25.30 15.04 13.31
CA ARG A 112 -23.90 15.33 13.60
C ARG A 112 -23.28 14.15 14.35
N LYS A 113 -22.18 13.64 13.85
CA LYS A 113 -21.35 12.69 14.61
C LYS A 113 -20.69 13.45 15.75
N VAL A 114 -21.09 13.16 16.98
CA VAL A 114 -20.40 13.65 18.16
C VAL A 114 -19.15 12.80 18.34
N LEU A 115 -17.98 13.41 18.20
CA LEU A 115 -16.73 12.80 18.64
C LEU A 115 -16.76 12.85 20.18
N ASP A 116 -16.62 11.69 20.83
CA ASP A 116 -16.57 11.61 22.30
C ASP A 116 -15.50 12.58 22.79
N THR A 117 -15.95 13.67 23.37
CA THR A 117 -15.08 14.57 24.11
C THR A 117 -14.58 13.78 25.30
N VAL A 118 -13.27 13.62 25.41
CA VAL A 118 -12.58 13.06 26.56
C VAL A 118 -13.27 13.60 27.81
N LYS A 119 -13.87 12.71 28.60
CA LYS A 119 -14.40 13.05 29.92
C LYS A 119 -13.23 13.56 30.75
N ASN A 120 -13.10 14.87 30.90
CA ASN A 120 -12.29 15.43 31.93
C ASN A 120 -12.95 15.06 33.27
N THR A 121 -12.45 14.00 33.87
CA THR A 121 -12.68 13.70 35.28
C THR A 121 -11.85 14.68 36.09
N ALA A 122 -12.53 15.66 36.64
CA ALA A 122 -12.03 16.41 37.78
C ALA A 122 -12.05 15.53 39.03
#